data_5b285fb28ce934370e59dec22d643944
#
_entry.id   5b285fb28ce934370e59dec22d643944
#
_cell.length_a   1.000
_cell.length_b   1.000
_cell.length_c   1.000
_cell.angle_alpha   90.00
_cell.angle_beta   90.00
_cell.angle_gamma   90.00
#
_symmetry.space_group_name_H-M   'P 1'
#
loop_
_entity.id
_entity.type
_entity.pdbx_description
1 polymer ?
#
loop_
_entity_poly.entity_id
_entity_poly.type
_entity_poly.pdbx_seq_one_letter_code
_entity_poly.pdbx_strand_id
1 'polypeptide(L)'
;MGRANTFDCQHARGAAPCGDMGDQPTIKIESVTQLAVFLSNRPGALARVCEELAGAEINIHALSISDTADHSVVRMAVSDPTKALMLLGERGVLALETEVLMIETENHPGVLGQIAHRLAGAEVNIEYAYMAATLNSTKGLMILRPDDVEKAQQVLHDL
;
A
#
# COMPACT_ATOMS: atom_id res chain seq x y z
N MET A 1 19.67 -43.86 17.23
CA MET A 1 18.93 -43.49 18.45
C MET A 1 18.87 -41.95 18.50
N GLY A 2 17.84 -41.37 17.97
CA GLY A 2 17.61 -39.90 17.93
C GLY A 2 16.24 -39.62 18.54
N ARG A 3 16.20 -38.85 19.60
CA ARG A 3 14.97 -38.53 20.32
C ARG A 3 14.26 -37.38 19.59
N ALA A 4 13.02 -37.62 19.21
CA ALA A 4 12.08 -36.59 18.77
C ALA A 4 11.73 -35.70 19.96
N ASN A 5 11.88 -34.39 19.79
CA ASN A 5 11.48 -33.38 20.76
C ASN A 5 10.01 -33.03 20.47
N THR A 6 9.11 -33.65 21.20
CA THR A 6 7.70 -33.24 21.30
C THR A 6 7.63 -32.04 22.22
N PHE A 7 7.34 -30.87 21.64
CA PHE A 7 6.95 -29.69 22.43
C PHE A 7 5.58 -29.96 23.06
N ASP A 8 5.59 -30.15 24.37
CA ASP A 8 4.41 -30.33 25.20
C ASP A 8 3.72 -28.96 25.42
N CYS A 9 2.52 -28.84 24.89
CA CYS A 9 1.71 -27.60 24.89
C CYS A 9 0.77 -27.57 26.10
N GLN A 10 1.26 -27.80 27.33
CA GLN A 10 0.43 -27.94 28.52
C GLN A 10 0.65 -26.93 29.64
N HIS A 11 1.12 -25.71 29.42
CA HIS A 11 1.11 -24.70 30.50
C HIS A 11 0.93 -23.27 29.98
N ALA A 12 -0.22 -22.96 29.34
CA ALA A 12 -0.69 -21.57 29.20
C ALA A 12 -2.18 -21.50 29.58
N ARG A 13 -2.43 -21.21 30.84
CA ARG A 13 -3.78 -20.88 31.32
C ARG A 13 -4.11 -19.48 30.75
N GLY A 14 -5.11 -19.43 29.86
CA GLY A 14 -5.68 -18.18 29.32
C GLY A 14 -5.61 -17.99 27.83
N ALA A 15 -5.33 -19.03 27.05
CA ALA A 15 -5.53 -18.95 25.60
C ALA A 15 -7.02 -19.05 25.30
N ALA A 16 -7.58 -18.00 24.71
CA ALA A 16 -8.87 -18.06 24.04
C ALA A 16 -8.87 -19.22 23.03
N PRO A 17 -10.02 -19.89 22.79
CA PRO A 17 -10.07 -21.00 21.84
C PRO A 17 -9.60 -20.51 20.46
N CYS A 18 -8.83 -21.38 19.79
CA CYS A 18 -8.48 -21.20 18.37
C CYS A 18 -9.79 -20.94 17.62
N GLY A 19 -9.99 -19.70 17.28
CA GLY A 19 -11.15 -19.28 16.51
C GLY A 19 -11.11 -19.96 15.15
N ASP A 20 -12.27 -20.43 14.80
CA ASP A 20 -12.75 -20.98 13.55
C ASP A 20 -11.93 -20.53 12.32
N MET A 21 -11.40 -21.48 11.57
CA MET A 21 -10.79 -21.27 10.26
C MET A 21 -11.90 -21.10 9.22
N GLY A 22 -12.63 -19.99 9.29
CA GLY A 22 -13.75 -19.68 8.45
C GLY A 22 -13.84 -18.19 8.19
N ASP A 23 -13.00 -17.68 7.42
CA ASP A 23 -13.18 -16.64 6.39
C ASP A 23 -11.79 -16.26 5.88
N GLN A 24 -11.46 -16.65 4.66
CA GLN A 24 -10.23 -16.18 4.04
C GLN A 24 -10.41 -14.67 3.84
N PRO A 25 -9.47 -13.82 4.27
CA PRO A 25 -9.62 -12.39 4.12
C PRO A 25 -9.86 -12.06 2.64
N THR A 26 -10.97 -11.43 2.34
CA THR A 26 -11.26 -11.00 0.97
C THR A 26 -10.31 -9.87 0.63
N ILE A 27 -9.19 -10.20 -0.02
CA ILE A 27 -8.22 -9.22 -0.49
C ILE A 27 -8.61 -8.85 -1.92
N LYS A 28 -8.83 -7.55 -2.16
CA LYS A 28 -9.00 -7.01 -3.50
C LYS A 28 -7.71 -6.33 -3.92
N ILE A 29 -7.13 -6.77 -5.04
CA ILE A 29 -5.85 -6.28 -5.54
C ILE A 29 -6.05 -5.73 -6.94
N GLU A 30 -5.65 -4.49 -7.14
CA GLU A 30 -5.67 -3.82 -8.43
C GLU A 30 -4.28 -3.23 -8.73
N SER A 31 -3.78 -3.44 -9.96
CA SER A 31 -2.64 -2.67 -10.45
C SER A 31 -3.11 -1.28 -10.85
N VAL A 32 -2.45 -0.25 -10.32
CA VAL A 32 -2.80 1.15 -10.57
C VAL A 32 -1.57 1.98 -10.84
N THR A 33 -1.76 3.07 -11.59
CA THR A 33 -0.70 4.06 -11.80
C THR A 33 -0.66 5.04 -10.63
N GLN A 34 0.50 5.12 -9.97
CA GLN A 34 0.83 6.10 -8.96
C GLN A 34 1.68 7.20 -9.58
N LEU A 35 1.41 8.45 -9.25
CA LEU A 35 2.24 9.59 -9.61
C LEU A 35 3.23 9.90 -8.48
N ALA A 36 4.51 10.04 -8.82
CA ALA A 36 5.53 10.63 -7.97
C ALA A 36 5.74 12.09 -8.39
N VAL A 37 5.19 13.01 -7.62
CA VAL A 37 5.19 14.46 -7.89
C VAL A 37 6.31 15.11 -7.10
N PHE A 38 7.17 15.87 -7.78
CA PHE A 38 8.30 16.54 -7.17
C PHE A 38 7.94 17.98 -6.85
N LEU A 39 7.91 18.32 -5.58
CA LEU A 39 7.54 19.66 -5.10
C LEU A 39 8.69 20.30 -4.32
N SER A 40 8.76 21.63 -4.35
CA SER A 40 9.59 22.35 -3.39
C SER A 40 9.02 22.16 -1.97
N ASN A 41 9.89 21.88 -1.01
CA ASN A 41 9.49 21.70 0.39
C ASN A 41 9.17 23.08 1.02
N ARG A 42 8.02 23.66 0.66
CA ARG A 42 7.54 24.97 1.10
C ARG A 42 6.06 24.95 1.45
N PRO A 43 5.63 25.75 2.42
CA PRO A 43 4.21 25.91 2.74
C PRO A 43 3.40 26.26 1.47
N GLY A 44 2.28 25.59 1.27
CA GLY A 44 1.36 25.80 0.15
C GLY A 44 1.71 25.05 -1.14
N ALA A 45 2.88 24.41 -1.27
CA ALA A 45 3.22 23.67 -2.50
C ALA A 45 2.25 22.51 -2.76
N LEU A 46 1.98 21.68 -1.75
CA LEU A 46 0.99 20.60 -1.84
C LEU A 46 -0.42 21.15 -2.06
N ALA A 47 -0.80 22.22 -1.36
CA ALA A 47 -2.14 22.80 -1.48
C ALA A 47 -2.47 23.18 -2.93
N ARG A 48 -1.54 23.80 -3.65
CA ARG A 48 -1.72 24.15 -5.08
C ARG A 48 -1.96 22.91 -5.94
N VAL A 49 -1.20 21.85 -5.74
CA VAL A 49 -1.41 20.59 -6.48
C VAL A 49 -2.80 20.01 -6.19
N CYS A 50 -3.21 19.99 -4.93
CA CYS A 50 -4.54 19.51 -4.57
C CYS A 50 -5.66 20.38 -5.17
N GLU A 51 -5.50 21.70 -5.19
CA GLU A 51 -6.45 22.64 -5.80
C GLU A 51 -6.58 22.43 -7.31
N GLU A 52 -5.45 22.23 -8.02
CA GLU A 52 -5.45 21.94 -9.46
C GLU A 52 -6.15 20.61 -9.77
N LEU A 53 -5.85 19.56 -9.01
CA LEU A 53 -6.50 18.25 -9.17
C LEU A 53 -8.00 18.34 -8.88
N ALA A 54 -8.39 19.03 -7.80
CA ALA A 54 -9.79 19.22 -7.44
C ALA A 54 -10.54 20.03 -8.50
N GLY A 55 -9.94 21.09 -9.06
CA GLY A 55 -10.50 21.88 -10.15
C GLY A 55 -10.72 21.06 -11.44
N ALA A 56 -9.97 19.99 -11.63
CA ALA A 56 -10.10 19.04 -12.72
C ALA A 56 -10.98 17.82 -12.37
N GLU A 57 -11.62 17.80 -11.19
CA GLU A 57 -12.44 16.69 -10.68
C GLU A 57 -11.67 15.37 -10.53
N ILE A 58 -10.37 15.46 -10.22
CA ILE A 58 -9.51 14.30 -9.96
C ILE A 58 -9.45 14.05 -8.47
N ASN A 59 -9.89 12.86 -8.03
CA ASN A 59 -9.83 12.44 -6.63
C ASN A 59 -8.49 11.80 -6.30
N ILE A 60 -8.03 11.98 -5.05
CA ILE A 60 -6.83 11.34 -4.51
C ILE A 60 -7.29 10.18 -3.61
N HIS A 61 -6.95 8.94 -3.99
CA HIS A 61 -7.27 7.73 -3.23
C HIS A 61 -6.29 7.47 -2.10
N ALA A 62 -5.01 7.72 -2.36
CA ALA A 62 -3.96 7.52 -1.37
C ALA A 62 -2.82 8.51 -1.61
N LEU A 63 -2.15 8.92 -0.53
CA LEU A 63 -1.06 9.88 -0.59
C LEU A 63 -0.01 9.56 0.46
N SER A 64 1.26 9.67 0.07
CA SER A 64 2.42 9.59 0.96
C SER A 64 3.42 10.66 0.56
N ILE A 65 4.07 11.27 1.54
CA ILE A 65 5.08 12.31 1.32
C ILE A 65 6.40 11.83 1.92
N SER A 66 7.45 11.87 1.11
CA SER A 66 8.83 11.70 1.57
C SER A 66 9.56 13.02 1.32
N ASP A 67 10.15 13.59 2.35
CA ASP A 67 10.86 14.84 2.25
C ASP A 67 12.39 14.65 2.24
N THR A 68 13.05 15.59 1.59
CA THR A 68 14.46 15.94 1.76
C THR A 68 14.50 17.42 2.14
N ALA A 69 15.67 17.96 2.47
CA ALA A 69 15.79 19.34 2.97
C ALA A 69 15.14 20.38 2.03
N ASP A 70 15.31 20.24 0.71
CA ASP A 70 14.88 21.24 -0.28
C ASP A 70 13.67 20.80 -1.10
N HIS A 71 13.41 19.52 -1.22
CA HIS A 71 12.38 18.95 -2.08
C HIS A 71 11.59 17.88 -1.35
N SER A 72 10.34 17.70 -1.75
CA SER A 72 9.50 16.60 -1.32
C SER A 72 9.04 15.79 -2.52
N VAL A 73 8.99 14.48 -2.35
CA VAL A 73 8.36 13.56 -3.31
C VAL A 73 7.01 13.18 -2.75
N VAL A 74 5.96 13.63 -3.42
CA VAL A 74 4.58 13.30 -3.08
C VAL A 74 4.15 12.15 -3.97
N ARG A 75 3.95 10.97 -3.38
CA ARG A 75 3.38 9.82 -4.08
C ARG A 75 1.89 9.83 -3.90
N MET A 76 1.14 9.78 -5.01
CA MET A 76 -0.31 9.78 -4.95
C MET A 76 -0.92 8.83 -5.97
N ALA A 77 -1.90 8.05 -5.53
CA ALA A 77 -2.80 7.31 -6.41
C ALA A 77 -4.06 8.16 -6.62
N VAL A 78 -4.41 8.43 -7.87
CA VAL A 78 -5.50 9.33 -8.24
C VAL A 78 -6.50 8.63 -9.17
N SER A 79 -7.71 9.19 -9.27
CA SER A 79 -8.78 8.60 -10.10
C SER A 79 -8.51 8.66 -11.60
N ASP A 80 -7.72 9.62 -12.08
CA ASP A 80 -7.31 9.76 -13.48
C ASP A 80 -5.84 10.20 -13.54
N PRO A 81 -4.90 9.24 -13.52
CA PRO A 81 -3.46 9.55 -13.52
C PRO A 81 -3.00 10.22 -14.82
N THR A 82 -3.58 9.86 -15.96
CA THR A 82 -3.20 10.44 -17.24
C THR A 82 -3.57 11.94 -17.30
N LYS A 83 -4.80 12.27 -16.92
CA LYS A 83 -5.26 13.67 -16.86
C LYS A 83 -4.46 14.47 -15.83
N ALA A 84 -4.17 13.86 -14.67
CA ALA A 84 -3.35 14.50 -13.64
C ALA A 84 -1.92 14.78 -14.12
N LEU A 85 -1.27 13.83 -14.79
CA LEU A 85 0.07 13.99 -15.32
C LEU A 85 0.15 15.15 -16.34
N MET A 86 -0.82 15.21 -17.27
CA MET A 86 -0.91 16.29 -18.25
C MET A 86 -1.10 17.66 -17.57
N LEU A 87 -2.06 17.75 -16.65
CA LEU A 87 -2.37 18.97 -15.91
C LEU A 87 -1.15 19.49 -15.11
N LEU A 88 -0.47 18.61 -14.40
CA LEU A 88 0.72 18.96 -13.62
C LEU A 88 1.88 19.40 -14.54
N GLY A 89 2.05 18.73 -15.68
CA GLY A 89 3.05 19.10 -16.69
C GLY A 89 2.81 20.50 -17.27
N GLU A 90 1.55 20.88 -17.58
CA GLU A 90 1.17 22.22 -18.04
C GLU A 90 1.50 23.31 -16.99
N ARG A 91 1.50 22.95 -15.71
CA ARG A 91 1.87 23.82 -14.60
C ARG A 91 3.36 23.83 -14.28
N GLY A 92 4.17 23.11 -15.06
CA GLY A 92 5.61 23.00 -14.86
C GLY A 92 5.98 22.16 -13.64
N VAL A 93 5.08 21.30 -13.16
CA VAL A 93 5.34 20.37 -12.05
C VAL A 93 5.83 19.05 -12.61
N LEU A 94 7.01 18.63 -12.20
CA LEU A 94 7.56 17.33 -12.57
C LEU A 94 6.78 16.22 -11.86
N ALA A 95 6.25 15.29 -12.63
CA ALA A 95 5.62 14.08 -12.13
C ALA A 95 6.07 12.87 -12.94
N LEU A 96 6.26 11.73 -12.29
CA LEU A 96 6.63 10.46 -12.91
C LEU A 96 5.59 9.41 -12.58
N GLU A 97 5.28 8.58 -13.55
CA GLU A 97 4.38 7.43 -13.37
C GLU A 97 5.13 6.22 -12.83
N THR A 98 4.46 5.48 -11.98
CA THR A 98 4.96 4.25 -11.40
C THR A 98 3.79 3.29 -11.20
N GLU A 99 3.95 2.06 -11.64
CA GLU A 99 2.97 1.03 -11.38
C GLU A 99 3.10 0.50 -9.95
N VAL A 100 1.96 0.37 -9.26
CA VAL A 100 1.88 -0.12 -7.88
C VAL A 100 0.65 -0.98 -7.70
N LEU A 101 0.62 -1.80 -6.66
CA LEU A 101 -0.57 -2.53 -6.25
C LEU A 101 -1.36 -1.72 -5.24
N MET A 102 -2.65 -1.54 -5.51
CA MET A 102 -3.64 -1.04 -4.56
C MET A 102 -4.37 -2.25 -3.97
N ILE A 103 -4.25 -2.44 -2.67
CA ILE A 103 -4.72 -3.62 -1.96
C ILE A 103 -5.73 -3.17 -0.92
N GLU A 104 -7.00 -3.56 -1.11
CA GLU A 104 -8.00 -3.49 -0.05
C GLU A 104 -7.98 -4.80 0.73
N THR A 105 -7.84 -4.71 2.04
CA THR A 105 -7.75 -5.86 2.93
C THR A 105 -8.52 -5.61 4.22
N GLU A 106 -8.76 -6.65 4.97
CA GLU A 106 -9.27 -6.51 6.33
C GLU A 106 -8.25 -5.82 7.23
N ASN A 107 -8.75 -5.00 8.16
CA ASN A 107 -7.93 -4.24 9.10
C ASN A 107 -7.82 -4.99 10.43
N HIS A 108 -6.98 -6.02 10.48
CA HIS A 108 -6.68 -6.76 11.71
C HIS A 108 -5.18 -7.03 11.86
N PRO A 109 -4.69 -7.28 13.07
CA PRO A 109 -3.28 -7.59 13.30
C PRO A 109 -2.82 -8.81 12.50
N GLY A 110 -1.68 -8.69 11.84
CA GLY A 110 -1.04 -9.79 11.09
C GLY A 110 -1.20 -9.74 9.58
N VAL A 111 -2.19 -9.04 9.02
CA VAL A 111 -2.44 -9.00 7.57
C VAL A 111 -1.22 -8.53 6.77
N LEU A 112 -0.58 -7.43 7.17
CA LEU A 112 0.64 -6.96 6.51
C LEU A 112 1.76 -8.01 6.58
N GLY A 113 1.88 -8.71 7.70
CA GLY A 113 2.85 -9.79 7.87
C GLY A 113 2.59 -10.96 6.91
N GLN A 114 1.34 -11.34 6.70
CA GLN A 114 0.96 -12.39 5.75
C GLN A 114 1.32 -12.00 4.31
N ILE A 115 0.99 -10.79 3.89
CA ILE A 115 1.35 -10.25 2.57
C ILE A 115 2.87 -10.26 2.38
N ALA A 116 3.63 -9.74 3.35
CA ALA A 116 5.08 -9.68 3.28
C ALA A 116 5.71 -11.08 3.23
N HIS A 117 5.21 -12.05 4.00
CA HIS A 117 5.69 -13.44 3.96
C HIS A 117 5.42 -14.12 2.62
N ARG A 118 4.24 -13.88 2.01
CA ARG A 118 3.92 -14.43 0.70
C ARG A 118 4.87 -13.90 -0.38
N LEU A 119 5.08 -12.59 -0.42
CA LEU A 119 6.01 -11.96 -1.36
C LEU A 119 7.44 -12.44 -1.16
N ALA A 120 7.90 -12.53 0.09
CA ALA A 120 9.24 -13.05 0.42
C ALA A 120 9.42 -14.52 -0.03
N GLY A 121 8.40 -15.36 0.16
CA GLY A 121 8.40 -16.75 -0.29
C GLY A 121 8.49 -16.91 -1.82
N ALA A 122 8.06 -15.90 -2.55
CA ALA A 122 8.16 -15.80 -4.01
C ALA A 122 9.37 -14.99 -4.47
N GLU A 123 10.29 -14.61 -3.58
CA GLU A 123 11.46 -13.78 -3.90
C GLU A 123 11.07 -12.43 -4.56
N VAL A 124 9.94 -11.83 -4.14
CA VAL A 124 9.51 -10.49 -4.56
C VAL A 124 9.88 -9.50 -3.47
N ASN A 125 10.66 -8.48 -3.81
CA ASN A 125 11.05 -7.43 -2.88
C ASN A 125 10.02 -6.32 -2.80
N ILE A 126 9.80 -5.77 -1.60
CA ILE A 126 8.96 -4.59 -1.38
C ILE A 126 9.85 -3.37 -1.36
N GLU A 127 9.76 -2.52 -2.39
CA GLU A 127 10.51 -1.27 -2.44
C GLU A 127 9.96 -0.26 -1.43
N TYR A 128 8.65 -0.13 -1.36
CA TYR A 128 7.94 0.64 -0.33
C TYR A 128 6.48 0.19 -0.22
N ALA A 129 5.90 0.49 0.93
CA ALA A 129 4.47 0.35 1.15
C ALA A 129 3.99 1.44 2.11
N TYR A 130 2.75 1.87 1.95
CA TYR A 130 2.05 2.70 2.92
C TYR A 130 0.58 2.31 2.95
N MET A 131 0.01 2.40 4.14
CA MET A 131 -1.37 2.00 4.37
C MET A 131 -2.10 3.00 5.26
N ALA A 132 -3.40 3.05 5.09
CA ALA A 132 -4.29 3.82 5.93
C ALA A 132 -5.54 3.01 6.27
N ALA A 133 -5.97 3.12 7.52
CA ALA A 133 -7.26 2.65 7.97
C ALA A 133 -7.82 3.66 8.96
N THR A 134 -9.13 3.86 8.94
CA THR A 134 -9.78 4.67 9.97
C THR A 134 -9.93 3.85 11.25
N LEU A 135 -9.90 4.53 12.39
CA LEU A 135 -10.19 3.91 13.68
C LEU A 135 -11.56 3.23 13.60
N ASN A 136 -11.62 1.97 14.02
CA ASN A 136 -12.81 1.12 13.97
C ASN A 136 -13.27 0.71 12.55
N SER A 137 -12.48 0.94 11.50
CA SER A 137 -12.75 0.35 10.20
C SER A 137 -12.35 -1.11 10.17
N THR A 138 -13.19 -1.95 9.59
CA THR A 138 -12.88 -3.36 9.31
C THR A 138 -12.04 -3.54 8.05
N LYS A 139 -11.85 -2.47 7.27
CA LYS A 139 -11.08 -2.48 6.03
C LYS A 139 -9.94 -1.46 6.09
N GLY A 140 -8.83 -1.81 5.45
CA GLY A 140 -7.67 -0.97 5.22
C GLY A 140 -7.35 -0.88 3.73
N LEU A 141 -6.73 0.22 3.32
CA LEU A 141 -6.18 0.41 2.00
C LEU A 141 -4.67 0.47 2.09
N MET A 142 -3.98 -0.35 1.32
CA MET A 142 -2.53 -0.35 1.21
C MET A 142 -2.11 -0.09 -0.23
N ILE A 143 -1.12 0.77 -0.38
CA ILE A 143 -0.37 0.90 -1.62
C ILE A 143 0.97 0.21 -1.42
N LEU A 144 1.30 -0.69 -2.32
CA LEU A 144 2.52 -1.50 -2.26
C LEU A 144 3.23 -1.44 -3.61
N ARG A 145 4.51 -1.09 -3.59
CA ARG A 145 5.38 -1.19 -4.74
C ARG A 145 6.33 -2.36 -4.57
N PRO A 146 6.11 -3.45 -5.29
CA PRO A 146 7.10 -4.52 -5.43
C PRO A 146 8.09 -4.18 -6.56
N ASP A 147 9.19 -4.90 -6.62
CA ASP A 147 10.13 -4.88 -7.75
C ASP A 147 9.58 -5.59 -9.00
N ASP A 148 8.63 -6.51 -8.82
CA ASP A 148 7.91 -7.23 -9.89
C ASP A 148 6.41 -7.21 -9.60
N VAL A 149 5.69 -6.30 -10.25
CA VAL A 149 4.24 -6.07 -10.03
C VAL A 149 3.40 -7.25 -10.48
N GLU A 150 3.71 -7.83 -11.65
CA GLU A 150 2.95 -8.94 -12.21
C GLU A 150 3.07 -10.19 -11.32
N LYS A 151 4.29 -10.51 -10.91
CA LYS A 151 4.55 -11.65 -10.02
C LYS A 151 3.92 -11.43 -8.64
N ALA A 152 4.02 -10.24 -8.09
CA ALA A 152 3.39 -9.89 -6.83
C ALA A 152 1.87 -10.06 -6.88
N GLN A 153 1.23 -9.59 -7.95
CA GLN A 153 -0.22 -9.72 -8.13
C GLN A 153 -0.65 -11.17 -8.20
N GLN A 154 0.07 -12.00 -8.96
CA GLN A 154 -0.20 -13.45 -9.06
C GLN A 154 -0.09 -14.14 -7.69
N VAL A 155 0.99 -13.88 -6.96
CA VAL A 155 1.26 -14.49 -5.64
C VAL A 155 0.22 -14.09 -4.59
N LEU A 156 -0.28 -12.87 -4.65
CA LEU A 156 -1.24 -12.35 -3.69
C LEU A 156 -2.70 -12.64 -4.05
N HIS A 157 -2.99 -13.01 -5.31
CA HIS A 157 -4.35 -13.32 -5.75
C HIS A 157 -4.97 -14.52 -5.02
N ASP A 158 -4.14 -15.42 -4.50
CA ASP A 158 -4.56 -16.63 -3.80
C ASP A 158 -4.61 -16.45 -2.26
N LEU A 159 -4.69 -15.21 -1.80
CA LEU A 159 -4.88 -14.85 -0.38
C LEU A 159 -6.40 -14.62 -0.09
#